data_b8c1fcf83772d5e99f1207f6e71ae4a3
#
_entry.id   b8c1fcf83772d5e99f1207f6e71ae4a3
#
_cell.length_a   1.000
_cell.length_b   1.000
_cell.length_c   1.000
_cell.angle_alpha   90.00
_cell.angle_beta   90.00
_cell.angle_gamma   90.00
#
_symmetry.space_group_name_H-M   'P 1'
#
loop_
_entity.id
_entity.type
_entity.pdbx_description
1 polymer ?
#
loop_
_entity_poly.entity_id
_entity_poly.type
_entity_poly.pdbx_seq_one_letter_code
_entity_poly.pdbx_strand_id
1 'polypeptide(L)'
;QEITLTHVADSGLTLKHAATADDKFPTLSLAAGDTDIAANDVLGRLAFIAPDEGTGTDAILNAGVIDVLSEGNFAADNNAASMRFLTGNSAAAGTDGGSMILSSTGNLTLKDLRTADGSSPTLTLQSGDTDIAANDVLGTINFQAPDEGTGTDAILVAAGIEAVSEGDFAA
;
A
#
# COMPACT_ATOMS: atom_id res chain seq x y z
N GLN A 1 1.79 20.18 -26.44
CA GLN A 1 1.94 19.80 -25.02
C GLN A 1 1.02 18.63 -24.74
N GLU A 2 1.58 17.49 -24.35
CA GLU A 2 0.82 16.24 -24.23
C GLU A 2 0.33 15.98 -22.78
N ILE A 3 0.97 16.61 -21.79
CA ILE A 3 0.58 16.50 -20.38
C ILE A 3 -0.02 17.82 -19.90
N THR A 4 -1.17 17.74 -19.27
CA THR A 4 -1.86 18.86 -18.62
C THR A 4 -2.07 18.61 -17.14
N LEU A 5 -1.87 19.64 -16.31
CA LEU A 5 -2.29 19.69 -14.92
C LEU A 5 -3.43 20.72 -14.81
N THR A 6 -4.62 20.25 -14.47
CA THR A 6 -5.83 21.07 -14.45
C THR A 6 -6.43 21.11 -13.06
N HIS A 7 -6.70 22.32 -12.55
CA HIS A 7 -7.58 22.49 -11.39
C HIS A 7 -9.03 22.24 -11.80
N VAL A 8 -9.70 21.36 -11.08
CA VAL A 8 -11.13 21.08 -11.24
C VAL A 8 -11.83 21.60 -10.00
N ALA A 9 -12.73 22.58 -10.19
CA ALA A 9 -13.45 23.20 -9.09
C ALA A 9 -14.17 22.13 -8.24
N ASP A 10 -14.10 22.29 -6.93
CA ASP A 10 -14.69 21.39 -5.91
C ASP A 10 -14.18 19.93 -5.93
N SER A 11 -13.19 19.60 -6.78
CA SER A 11 -12.65 18.25 -6.93
C SER A 11 -11.13 18.15 -6.78
N GLY A 12 -10.36 19.21 -7.08
CA GLY A 12 -8.91 19.26 -6.92
C GLY A 12 -8.09 19.37 -8.21
N LEU A 13 -7.10 18.51 -8.40
CA LEU A 13 -6.16 18.55 -9.54
C LEU A 13 -6.26 17.28 -10.38
N THR A 14 -6.30 17.47 -11.70
CA THR A 14 -6.24 16.37 -12.66
C THR A 14 -4.96 16.46 -13.48
N LEU A 15 -4.13 15.41 -13.44
CA LEU A 15 -3.00 15.21 -14.35
C LEU A 15 -3.43 14.28 -15.47
N LYS A 16 -3.48 14.79 -16.72
CA LYS A 16 -3.98 14.05 -17.88
C LYS A 16 -2.98 14.06 -19.02
N HIS A 17 -2.78 12.91 -19.66
CA HIS A 17 -2.17 12.82 -20.98
C HIS A 17 -3.22 13.11 -22.05
N ALA A 18 -2.95 14.02 -22.97
CA ALA A 18 -3.92 14.50 -23.97
C ALA A 18 -4.00 13.59 -25.22
N ALA A 19 -2.92 12.86 -25.53
CA ALA A 19 -2.92 11.95 -26.67
C ALA A 19 -3.84 10.74 -26.42
N THR A 20 -4.51 10.27 -27.49
CA THR A 20 -5.51 9.19 -27.46
C THR A 20 -4.98 7.85 -28.00
N ALA A 21 -3.71 7.77 -28.40
CA ALA A 21 -3.10 6.51 -28.79
C ALA A 21 -2.92 5.57 -27.61
N ASP A 22 -2.76 4.27 -27.89
CA ASP A 22 -2.50 3.26 -26.87
C ASP A 22 -1.22 3.57 -26.08
N ASP A 23 -1.14 3.10 -24.85
CA ASP A 23 -0.01 3.26 -23.93
C ASP A 23 0.36 4.71 -23.58
N LYS A 24 -0.59 5.64 -23.66
CA LYS A 24 -0.42 7.04 -23.27
C LYS A 24 -1.01 7.31 -21.90
N PHE A 25 -0.14 7.45 -20.91
CA PHE A 25 -0.51 7.72 -19.51
C PHE A 25 0.32 8.87 -18.93
N PRO A 26 -0.23 9.65 -18.00
CA PRO A 26 0.55 10.65 -17.26
C PRO A 26 1.42 9.97 -16.20
N THR A 27 2.59 10.55 -15.93
CA THR A 27 3.48 10.10 -14.85
C THR A 27 3.72 11.25 -13.90
N LEU A 28 3.58 10.98 -12.59
CA LEU A 28 4.06 11.86 -11.52
C LEU A 28 5.34 11.24 -10.95
N SER A 29 6.47 11.89 -11.15
CA SER A 29 7.76 11.46 -10.59
C SER A 29 8.08 12.27 -9.34
N LEU A 30 8.29 11.58 -8.24
CA LEU A 30 8.79 12.14 -6.99
C LEU A 30 10.23 11.65 -6.81
N ALA A 31 11.20 12.53 -6.80
CA ALA A 31 12.62 12.19 -6.74
C ALA A 31 13.31 13.02 -5.66
N ALA A 32 14.08 12.36 -4.80
CA ALA A 32 14.97 13.04 -3.87
C ALA A 32 16.11 13.74 -4.62
N GLY A 33 16.59 14.85 -4.08
CA GLY A 33 17.77 15.55 -4.58
C GLY A 33 19.08 15.09 -3.92
N ASP A 34 19.04 14.01 -3.15
CA ASP A 34 20.19 13.48 -2.45
C ASP A 34 21.19 12.88 -3.44
N THR A 35 22.47 13.13 -3.22
CA THR A 35 23.58 12.60 -4.06
C THR A 35 24.42 11.53 -3.35
N ASP A 36 24.04 11.15 -2.13
CA ASP A 36 24.71 10.14 -1.30
C ASP A 36 23.68 9.20 -0.67
N ILE A 37 22.96 8.48 -1.52
CA ILE A 37 21.89 7.57 -1.09
C ILE A 37 22.46 6.44 -0.25
N ALA A 38 21.88 6.26 0.94
CA ALA A 38 22.16 5.17 1.85
C ALA A 38 20.89 4.34 2.14
N ALA A 39 21.05 3.20 2.78
CA ALA A 39 19.92 2.37 3.19
C ALA A 39 19.00 3.14 4.15
N ASN A 40 17.68 3.07 3.90
CA ASN A 40 16.59 3.75 4.60
C ASN A 40 16.40 5.24 4.21
N ASP A 41 17.10 5.77 3.24
CA ASP A 41 16.79 7.09 2.72
C ASP A 41 15.48 7.10 1.96
N VAL A 42 14.70 8.17 2.12
CA VAL A 42 13.42 8.34 1.44
C VAL A 42 13.66 8.87 0.03
N LEU A 43 13.35 8.07 -0.97
CA LEU A 43 13.52 8.43 -2.39
C LEU A 43 12.38 9.29 -2.92
N GLY A 44 11.19 9.16 -2.33
CA GLY A 44 10.01 9.96 -2.66
C GLY A 44 8.86 9.67 -1.71
N ARG A 45 7.96 10.65 -1.53
CA ARG A 45 6.86 10.55 -0.57
C ARG A 45 5.59 11.23 -1.07
N LEU A 46 4.46 10.58 -0.89
CA LEU A 46 3.13 11.17 -0.94
C LEU A 46 2.58 11.20 0.50
N ALA A 47 2.29 12.40 1.01
CA ALA A 47 1.81 12.59 2.37
C ALA A 47 0.37 13.11 2.38
N PHE A 48 -0.46 12.53 3.25
CA PHE A 48 -1.79 12.99 3.59
C PHE A 48 -1.70 13.64 4.97
N ILE A 49 -1.94 14.95 5.04
CA ILE A 49 -1.69 15.77 6.22
C ILE A 49 -3.03 16.11 6.85
N ALA A 50 -3.11 15.98 8.19
CA ALA A 50 -4.27 16.45 8.93
C ALA A 50 -4.39 17.97 8.85
N PRO A 51 -5.59 18.53 8.65
CA PRO A 51 -5.80 19.97 8.66
C PRO A 51 -5.64 20.56 10.07
N ASP A 52 -5.50 21.87 10.12
CA ASP A 52 -5.61 22.66 11.35
C ASP A 52 -7.09 22.71 11.78
N GLU A 53 -7.40 22.30 13.00
CA GLU A 53 -8.76 22.44 13.55
C GLU A 53 -8.90 23.77 14.30
N GLY A 54 -10.05 24.39 14.19
CA GLY A 54 -10.29 25.72 14.76
C GLY A 54 -10.36 25.80 16.29
N THR A 55 -10.26 24.67 17.01
CA THR A 55 -10.33 24.63 18.48
C THR A 55 -9.42 23.53 19.05
N GLY A 56 -8.52 23.88 19.93
CA GLY A 56 -7.66 22.93 20.64
C GLY A 56 -6.17 23.13 20.37
N THR A 57 -5.36 22.18 20.79
CA THR A 57 -3.93 22.08 20.48
C THR A 57 -3.79 21.10 19.32
N ASP A 58 -3.74 21.59 18.11
CA ASP A 58 -3.78 20.76 16.92
C ASP A 58 -2.39 20.27 16.52
N ALA A 59 -2.38 19.08 16.00
CA ALA A 59 -1.21 18.51 15.38
C ALA A 59 -1.44 18.44 13.86
N ILE A 60 -0.90 19.39 13.12
CA ILE A 60 -0.83 19.32 11.66
C ILE A 60 0.25 18.27 11.33
N LEU A 61 -0.12 17.00 11.32
CA LEU A 61 0.78 15.87 11.15
C LEU A 61 0.37 15.02 9.94
N ASN A 62 1.30 14.21 9.44
CA ASN A 62 0.99 13.21 8.46
C ASN A 62 0.03 12.17 9.04
N ALA A 63 -1.21 12.15 8.55
CA ALA A 63 -2.20 11.15 8.92
C ALA A 63 -1.94 9.82 8.20
N GLY A 64 -1.39 9.87 6.99
CA GLY A 64 -0.95 8.73 6.21
C GLY A 64 0.16 9.09 5.25
N VAL A 65 0.98 8.12 4.89
CA VAL A 65 2.11 8.28 3.99
C VAL A 65 2.26 7.07 3.08
N ILE A 66 2.52 7.32 1.80
CA ILE A 66 3.08 6.33 0.88
C ILE A 66 4.49 6.81 0.55
N ASP A 67 5.52 6.03 0.87
CA ASP A 67 6.89 6.38 0.53
C ASP A 67 7.69 5.18 -0.01
N VAL A 68 8.79 5.52 -0.65
CA VAL A 68 9.76 4.55 -1.15
C VAL A 68 11.09 4.81 -0.47
N LEU A 69 11.66 3.75 0.13
CA LEU A 69 12.96 3.78 0.79
C LEU A 69 13.97 2.99 0.00
N SER A 70 15.20 3.47 -0.01
CA SER A 70 16.34 2.68 -0.44
C SER A 70 16.61 1.53 0.56
N GLU A 71 16.93 0.34 0.04
CA GLU A 71 17.48 -0.77 0.83
C GLU A 71 19.02 -0.85 0.71
N GLY A 72 19.61 0.03 -0.10
CA GLY A 72 21.04 0.12 -0.36
C GLY A 72 21.50 1.51 -0.76
N ASN A 73 22.63 1.60 -1.40
CA ASN A 73 23.28 2.87 -1.78
C ASN A 73 22.95 3.33 -3.21
N PHE A 74 22.03 2.69 -3.91
CA PHE A 74 21.63 2.96 -5.30
C PHE A 74 22.82 3.01 -6.30
N ALA A 75 23.88 2.24 -6.01
CA ALA A 75 24.91 1.97 -7.00
C ALA A 75 24.36 1.11 -8.15
N ALA A 76 25.15 0.99 -9.23
CA ALA A 76 24.71 0.28 -10.44
C ALA A 76 24.25 -1.18 -10.21
N ASP A 77 24.72 -1.81 -9.14
CA ASP A 77 24.46 -3.20 -8.75
C ASP A 77 23.67 -3.33 -7.42
N ASN A 78 23.24 -2.22 -6.82
CA ASN A 78 22.55 -2.20 -5.53
C ASN A 78 21.49 -1.11 -5.48
N ASN A 79 20.42 -1.26 -6.26
CA ASN A 79 19.29 -0.33 -6.39
C ASN A 79 18.00 -0.87 -5.80
N ALA A 80 18.10 -1.74 -4.81
CA ALA A 80 16.97 -2.30 -4.11
C ALA A 80 16.20 -1.23 -3.33
N ALA A 81 14.87 -1.32 -3.37
CA ALA A 81 13.98 -0.40 -2.67
C ALA A 81 12.76 -1.12 -2.10
N SER A 82 12.21 -0.58 -1.01
CA SER A 82 10.94 -0.98 -0.44
C SER A 82 9.89 0.12 -0.58
N MET A 83 8.64 -0.28 -0.77
CA MET A 83 7.48 0.61 -0.72
C MET A 83 6.76 0.44 0.62
N ARG A 84 6.43 1.56 1.26
CA ARG A 84 5.74 1.57 2.56
C ARG A 84 4.45 2.36 2.50
N PHE A 85 3.43 1.83 3.19
CA PHE A 85 2.19 2.52 3.54
C PHE A 85 2.16 2.65 5.05
N LEU A 86 2.12 3.88 5.55
CA LEU A 86 2.15 4.18 6.98
C LEU A 86 0.88 4.92 7.37
N THR A 87 0.39 4.65 8.58
CA THR A 87 -0.72 5.38 9.18
C THR A 87 -0.31 5.97 10.52
N GLY A 88 -0.90 7.10 10.89
CA GLY A 88 -0.77 7.68 12.22
C GLY A 88 -1.62 6.92 13.24
N ASN A 89 -1.26 7.06 14.51
CA ASN A 89 -2.12 6.70 15.63
C ASN A 89 -2.51 7.97 16.41
N SER A 90 -3.13 7.81 17.57
CA SER A 90 -3.53 8.93 18.43
C SER A 90 -2.38 9.59 19.22
N ALA A 91 -1.13 9.19 18.96
CA ALA A 91 0.06 9.78 19.58
C ALA A 91 0.60 10.96 18.74
N ALA A 92 1.55 11.70 19.29
CA ALA A 92 2.08 12.92 18.69
C ALA A 92 2.96 12.72 17.42
N ALA A 93 3.30 11.48 17.07
CA ALA A 93 4.24 11.18 15.99
C ALA A 93 3.55 10.69 14.71
N GLY A 94 2.88 11.45 14.00
CA GLY A 94 2.06 11.28 12.79
C GLY A 94 2.02 9.96 12.00
N THR A 95 3.04 9.08 12.04
CA THR A 95 3.08 7.82 11.25
C THR A 95 3.60 6.61 12.03
N ASP A 96 3.20 6.52 13.29
CA ASP A 96 3.62 5.48 14.23
C ASP A 96 2.54 4.45 14.57
N GLY A 97 1.44 4.42 13.83
CA GLY A 97 0.32 3.49 14.02
C GLY A 97 0.57 2.13 13.41
N GLY A 98 0.44 2.02 12.12
CA GLY A 98 0.60 0.77 11.39
C GLY A 98 1.41 0.93 10.12
N SER A 99 2.02 -0.16 9.66
CA SER A 99 2.72 -0.20 8.38
C SER A 99 2.40 -1.43 7.56
N MET A 100 2.37 -1.25 6.24
CA MET A 100 2.45 -2.30 5.25
C MET A 100 3.69 -2.03 4.39
N ILE A 101 4.58 -3.01 4.29
CA ILE A 101 5.86 -2.88 3.59
C ILE A 101 5.98 -3.97 2.55
N LEU A 102 6.25 -3.58 1.30
CA LEU A 102 6.68 -4.48 0.24
C LEU A 102 8.17 -4.27 -0.01
N SER A 103 8.99 -5.28 0.29
CA SER A 103 10.43 -5.23 0.08
C SER A 103 10.84 -5.49 -1.37
N SER A 104 12.09 -5.19 -1.74
CA SER A 104 12.67 -5.51 -3.05
C SER A 104 12.68 -7.01 -3.39
N THR A 105 12.61 -7.88 -2.37
CA THR A 105 12.55 -9.34 -2.53
C THR A 105 11.12 -9.89 -2.58
N GLY A 106 10.10 -9.02 -2.63
CA GLY A 106 8.70 -9.41 -2.73
C GLY A 106 8.05 -9.84 -1.41
N ASN A 107 8.69 -9.59 -0.27
CA ASN A 107 8.09 -9.89 1.03
C ASN A 107 7.10 -8.80 1.43
N LEU A 108 5.88 -9.19 1.77
CA LEU A 108 4.87 -8.31 2.37
C LEU A 108 4.90 -8.43 3.88
N THR A 109 5.11 -7.32 4.57
CA THR A 109 5.07 -7.23 6.03
C THR A 109 3.95 -6.31 6.48
N LEU A 110 3.07 -6.79 7.36
CA LEU A 110 2.14 -5.97 8.12
C LEU A 110 2.67 -5.84 9.53
N LYS A 111 2.79 -4.61 10.04
CA LYS A 111 3.34 -4.36 11.36
C LYS A 111 2.55 -3.27 12.09
N ASP A 112 2.18 -3.53 13.32
CA ASP A 112 1.79 -2.51 14.28
C ASP A 112 3.07 -1.85 14.82
N LEU A 113 3.20 -0.55 14.66
CA LEU A 113 4.38 0.21 15.08
C LEU A 113 4.31 0.64 16.54
N ARG A 114 3.14 0.51 17.18
CA ARG A 114 2.98 0.78 18.60
C ARG A 114 3.77 -0.24 19.41
N THR A 115 4.41 0.20 20.47
CA THR A 115 5.26 -0.65 21.33
C THR A 115 4.58 -1.06 22.66
N ALA A 116 3.33 -0.67 22.84
CA ALA A 116 2.56 -1.03 24.03
C ALA A 116 2.26 -2.55 24.05
N ASP A 117 2.12 -3.10 25.26
CA ASP A 117 1.70 -4.48 25.43
C ASP A 117 0.33 -4.72 24.78
N GLY A 118 0.18 -5.84 24.09
CA GLY A 118 -1.02 -6.18 23.33
C GLY A 118 -1.12 -5.55 21.93
N SER A 119 -0.13 -4.78 21.48
CA SER A 119 -0.08 -4.28 20.09
C SER A 119 0.19 -5.41 19.12
N SER A 120 -0.71 -5.63 18.16
CA SER A 120 -0.57 -6.68 17.14
C SER A 120 -1.28 -6.31 15.84
N PRO A 121 -0.69 -6.59 14.69
CA PRO A 121 -1.37 -6.41 13.41
C PRO A 121 -2.45 -7.48 13.21
N THR A 122 -3.50 -7.14 12.48
CA THR A 122 -4.55 -8.06 12.07
C THR A 122 -4.74 -7.98 10.57
N LEU A 123 -4.80 -9.13 9.89
CA LEU A 123 -5.27 -9.25 8.52
C LEU A 123 -6.70 -9.79 8.54
N THR A 124 -7.66 -9.00 8.09
CA THR A 124 -9.06 -9.42 7.95
C THR A 124 -9.39 -9.62 6.49
N LEU A 125 -9.83 -10.82 6.13
CA LEU A 125 -10.45 -11.12 4.86
C LEU A 125 -11.95 -11.26 5.11
N GLN A 126 -12.76 -10.44 4.45
CA GLN A 126 -14.20 -10.37 4.70
C GLN A 126 -14.96 -10.40 3.38
N SER A 127 -15.94 -11.30 3.28
CA SER A 127 -16.90 -11.31 2.19
C SER A 127 -17.76 -10.05 2.23
N GLY A 128 -18.16 -9.56 1.06
CA GLY A 128 -19.19 -8.53 0.92
C GLY A 128 -20.61 -9.08 0.80
N ASP A 129 -20.78 -10.38 0.95
CA ASP A 129 -22.07 -11.04 0.89
C ASP A 129 -22.96 -10.60 2.06
N THR A 130 -24.22 -10.31 1.79
CA THR A 130 -25.21 -9.84 2.78
C THR A 130 -26.22 -10.93 3.17
N ASP A 131 -26.09 -12.13 2.61
CA ASP A 131 -26.97 -13.28 2.84
C ASP A 131 -26.14 -14.54 3.04
N ILE A 132 -25.34 -14.55 4.11
CA ILE A 132 -24.42 -15.66 4.41
C ILE A 132 -25.22 -16.92 4.78
N ALA A 133 -25.01 -17.98 4.03
CA ALA A 133 -25.59 -19.31 4.24
C ALA A 133 -24.48 -20.35 4.53
N ALA A 134 -24.88 -21.56 4.87
CA ALA A 134 -23.94 -22.66 5.07
C ALA A 134 -23.15 -22.95 3.79
N ASN A 135 -21.85 -23.10 3.91
CA ASN A 135 -20.86 -23.34 2.86
C ASN A 135 -20.49 -22.11 2.01
N ASP A 136 -20.89 -20.90 2.39
CA ASP A 136 -20.39 -19.70 1.73
C ASP A 136 -18.94 -19.44 2.12
N VAL A 137 -18.14 -19.04 1.12
CA VAL A 137 -16.71 -18.74 1.32
C VAL A 137 -16.57 -17.32 1.85
N LEU A 138 -16.03 -17.18 3.06
CA LEU A 138 -15.82 -15.91 3.74
C LEU A 138 -14.50 -15.24 3.35
N GLY A 139 -13.51 -16.03 2.96
CA GLY A 139 -12.22 -15.55 2.49
C GLY A 139 -11.26 -16.70 2.15
N THR A 140 -10.31 -16.41 1.27
CA THR A 140 -9.35 -17.43 0.78
C THR A 140 -7.94 -16.84 0.70
N ILE A 141 -6.94 -17.63 1.07
CA ILE A 141 -5.52 -17.40 0.79
C ILE A 141 -5.02 -18.54 -0.10
N ASN A 142 -4.62 -18.22 -1.34
CA ASN A 142 -4.17 -19.19 -2.32
C ASN A 142 -2.64 -19.22 -2.42
N PHE A 143 -2.08 -20.42 -2.56
CA PHE A 143 -0.70 -20.69 -2.94
C PHE A 143 -0.73 -21.22 -4.37
N GLN A 144 -0.26 -20.40 -5.31
CA GLN A 144 -0.34 -20.68 -6.73
C GLN A 144 1.00 -21.13 -7.27
N ALA A 145 0.99 -22.16 -8.11
CA ALA A 145 2.18 -22.58 -8.82
C ALA A 145 2.61 -21.50 -9.82
N PRO A 146 3.93 -21.21 -9.94
CA PRO A 146 4.43 -20.30 -10.95
C PRO A 146 4.29 -20.90 -12.35
N ASP A 147 4.40 -20.05 -13.38
CA ASP A 147 4.63 -20.49 -14.75
C ASP A 147 6.06 -21.02 -14.87
N GLU A 148 6.22 -22.26 -15.32
CA GLU A 148 7.56 -22.82 -15.58
C GLU A 148 8.03 -22.45 -16.99
N GLY A 149 9.28 -22.12 -17.16
CA GLY A 149 9.82 -21.63 -18.44
C GLY A 149 9.87 -22.66 -19.57
N THR A 150 9.45 -23.90 -19.35
CA THR A 150 9.45 -25.00 -20.36
C THR A 150 8.28 -25.94 -20.16
N GLY A 151 7.48 -26.11 -21.21
CA GLY A 151 6.37 -27.08 -21.20
C GLY A 151 5.01 -26.43 -21.47
N THR A 152 3.95 -27.19 -21.30
CA THR A 152 2.56 -26.72 -21.28
C THR A 152 2.13 -26.58 -19.83
N ASP A 153 2.47 -25.48 -19.21
CA ASP A 153 2.26 -25.32 -17.79
C ASP A 153 0.91 -24.69 -17.48
N ALA A 154 0.37 -25.11 -16.38
CA ALA A 154 -0.83 -24.52 -15.83
C ALA A 154 -0.46 -23.72 -14.58
N ILE A 155 -0.66 -22.41 -14.62
CA ILE A 155 -0.63 -21.56 -13.44
C ILE A 155 -1.87 -21.90 -12.61
N LEU A 156 -1.73 -22.85 -11.69
CA LEU A 156 -2.84 -23.38 -10.89
C LEU A 156 -2.62 -23.10 -9.40
N VAL A 157 -3.71 -22.95 -8.68
CA VAL A 157 -3.69 -22.91 -7.21
C VAL A 157 -3.32 -24.32 -6.72
N ALA A 158 -2.13 -24.44 -6.11
CA ALA A 158 -1.59 -25.70 -5.60
C ALA A 158 -2.11 -26.03 -4.20
N ALA A 159 -2.40 -25.00 -3.39
CA ALA A 159 -2.95 -25.12 -2.05
C ALA A 159 -3.66 -23.84 -1.65
N GLY A 160 -4.51 -23.88 -0.63
CA GLY A 160 -5.20 -22.72 -0.11
C GLY A 160 -5.60 -22.90 1.35
N ILE A 161 -5.83 -21.77 2.02
CA ILE A 161 -6.55 -21.70 3.29
C ILE A 161 -7.87 -21.02 2.97
N GLU A 162 -8.99 -21.67 3.27
CA GLU A 162 -10.33 -21.17 3.01
C GLU A 162 -11.13 -21.14 4.31
N ALA A 163 -11.78 -20.02 4.58
CA ALA A 163 -12.75 -19.91 5.65
C ALA A 163 -14.15 -20.06 5.05
N VAL A 164 -14.90 -21.01 5.56
CA VAL A 164 -16.25 -21.33 5.08
C VAL A 164 -17.24 -21.22 6.24
N SER A 165 -18.40 -20.63 5.99
CA SER A 165 -19.47 -20.53 6.98
C SER A 165 -20.09 -21.91 7.26
N GLU A 166 -20.40 -22.21 8.54
CA GLU A 166 -21.16 -23.39 8.93
C GLU A 166 -22.68 -23.16 8.96
N GLY A 167 -23.12 -21.91 8.79
CA GLY A 167 -24.53 -21.54 8.83
C GLY A 167 -24.78 -20.07 8.56
N ASP A 168 -26.02 -19.65 8.74
CA ASP A 168 -26.45 -18.27 8.68
C ASP A 168 -25.89 -17.47 9.85
N PHE A 169 -25.38 -16.27 9.59
CA PHE A 169 -24.89 -15.33 10.59
C PHE A 169 -25.98 -14.32 11.03
N ALA A 170 -27.26 -14.63 10.81
CA ALA A 170 -28.35 -13.81 11.30
C ALA A 170 -28.34 -13.75 12.84
N ALA A 171 -28.62 -12.55 13.38
CA ALA A 171 -28.67 -12.28 14.82
C ALA A 171 -30.00 -12.78 15.44
#